data_2aec9d9e45ca4ad76a8628d83751e39b
#
_entry.id   2aec9d9e45ca4ad76a8628d83751e39b
#
_cell.length_a   1.000
_cell.length_b   1.000
_cell.length_c   1.000
_cell.angle_alpha   90.00
_cell.angle_beta   90.00
_cell.angle_gamma   90.00
#
_symmetry.space_group_name_H-M   'P 1'
#
loop_
_entity.id
_entity.type
_entity.pdbx_description
1 polymer ?
#
loop_
_entity_poly.entity_id
_entity_poly.type
_entity_poly.pdbx_seq_one_letter_code
_entity_poly.pdbx_strand_id
1 'polypeptide(L)'
;MMFSCTEKNSNKSAFVDYFYPYDTIPKIYVYRDVVGGLNEQFHRVYGVEDEAGKHIIVELYSSDFRLTEALNYNHPSLELQDHMVTNGKKQKSKADLIKSKAFPLGDHDTSEFLSRFPSHIDSTKIIQLKKRVLKNKTETILYLNKKTPAISFYDTINLAVVNSKEEQLNNLNGAQLVYFAKDIGKVEWHSMDKKAHYKLEKVMNQKDWINIIKQLK
;
A
#
# COMPACT_ATOMS: atom_id res chain seq x y z
N MET A 1 -6.54 -17.49 42.40
CA MET A 1 -6.58 -17.80 40.98
C MET A 1 -5.83 -16.72 40.24
N MET A 2 -4.62 -17.00 39.77
CA MET A 2 -3.85 -16.07 38.93
C MET A 2 -4.28 -16.27 37.49
N PHE A 3 -4.93 -15.27 36.90
CA PHE A 3 -5.16 -15.22 35.46
C PHE A 3 -3.83 -14.92 34.79
N SER A 4 -3.20 -15.93 34.21
CA SER A 4 -2.09 -15.75 33.29
C SER A 4 -2.67 -15.14 32.01
N CYS A 5 -2.50 -13.84 31.82
CA CYS A 5 -2.61 -13.23 30.52
C CYS A 5 -1.50 -13.82 29.64
N THR A 6 -1.84 -14.80 28.82
CA THR A 6 -1.02 -15.17 27.67
C THR A 6 -1.02 -13.97 26.72
N GLU A 7 0.04 -13.16 26.76
CA GLU A 7 0.33 -12.25 25.67
C GLU A 7 0.29 -13.06 24.38
N LYS A 8 -0.72 -12.81 23.54
CA LYS A 8 -0.70 -13.22 22.15
C LYS A 8 0.56 -12.61 21.57
N ASN A 9 1.59 -13.43 21.33
CA ASN A 9 2.75 -13.05 20.54
C ASN A 9 2.23 -12.52 19.20
N SER A 10 2.05 -11.22 19.10
CA SER A 10 1.76 -10.57 17.84
C SER A 10 2.98 -10.81 16.97
N ASN A 11 2.82 -11.54 15.86
CA ASN A 11 3.88 -11.77 14.88
C ASN A 11 4.31 -10.41 14.31
N LYS A 12 5.25 -9.75 14.98
CA LYS A 12 5.80 -8.46 14.55
C LYS A 12 6.60 -8.67 13.28
N SER A 13 6.32 -7.90 12.23
CA SER A 13 7.16 -7.89 11.04
C SER A 13 8.55 -7.31 11.37
N ALA A 14 9.62 -7.94 10.86
CA ALA A 14 10.99 -7.41 10.96
C ALA A 14 11.14 -6.05 10.24
N PHE A 15 10.20 -5.69 9.41
CA PHE A 15 10.23 -4.48 8.58
C PHE A 15 9.28 -3.39 9.06
N VAL A 16 8.71 -3.50 10.26
CA VAL A 16 7.73 -2.52 10.78
C VAL A 16 8.32 -1.11 10.86
N ASP A 17 9.60 -0.97 11.17
CA ASP A 17 10.29 0.33 11.25
C ASP A 17 10.52 0.97 9.86
N TYR A 18 10.35 0.21 8.79
CA TYR A 18 10.42 0.68 7.41
C TYR A 18 9.04 0.92 6.80
N PHE A 19 7.96 0.47 7.45
CA PHE A 19 6.61 0.81 7.05
C PHE A 19 6.26 2.25 7.46
N TYR A 20 5.08 2.73 7.08
CA TYR A 20 4.61 4.04 7.52
C TYR A 20 4.55 4.11 9.04
N PRO A 21 5.06 5.19 9.66
CA PRO A 21 4.99 5.35 11.12
C PRO A 21 3.54 5.36 11.60
N TYR A 22 3.27 4.69 12.71
CA TYR A 22 1.98 4.76 13.39
C TYR A 22 1.79 6.17 13.99
N ASP A 23 0.86 6.94 13.44
CA ASP A 23 0.50 8.28 13.91
C ASP A 23 -1.00 8.49 13.68
N THR A 24 -1.75 8.87 14.72
CA THR A 24 -3.19 9.12 14.60
C THR A 24 -3.51 10.40 13.83
N ILE A 25 -2.54 11.27 13.66
CA ILE A 25 -2.68 12.50 12.84
C ILE A 25 -2.39 12.14 11.39
N PRO A 26 -3.36 12.31 10.46
CA PRO A 26 -3.15 11.96 9.06
C PRO A 26 -2.00 12.74 8.42
N LYS A 27 -1.13 12.02 7.73
CA LYS A 27 -0.06 12.56 6.89
C LYS A 27 -0.31 12.19 5.43
N ILE A 28 -0.02 13.10 4.53
CA ILE A 28 -0.18 12.91 3.10
C ILE A 28 1.20 12.87 2.44
N TYR A 29 1.55 11.70 1.94
CA TYR A 29 2.78 11.45 1.17
C TYR A 29 2.51 11.76 -0.29
N VAL A 30 3.23 12.72 -0.85
CA VAL A 30 3.10 13.17 -2.24
C VAL A 30 4.19 12.54 -3.07
N TYR A 31 3.80 11.74 -4.05
CA TYR A 31 4.73 11.08 -4.97
C TYR A 31 4.60 11.69 -6.35
N ARG A 32 5.74 11.96 -6.99
CA ARG A 32 5.80 12.45 -8.36
C ARG A 32 6.44 11.42 -9.28
N ASP A 33 5.83 11.23 -10.44
CA ASP A 33 6.41 10.44 -11.52
C ASP A 33 7.58 11.22 -12.16
N VAL A 34 8.79 10.70 -12.03
CA VAL A 34 10.01 11.33 -12.57
C VAL A 34 10.30 10.94 -14.02
N VAL A 35 9.54 10.01 -14.60
CA VAL A 35 9.64 9.61 -16.01
C VAL A 35 8.58 10.35 -16.85
N GLY A 36 7.32 10.27 -16.44
CA GLY A 36 6.19 10.95 -17.10
C GLY A 36 6.05 12.42 -16.71
N GLY A 37 6.68 12.84 -15.62
CA GLY A 37 6.91 14.25 -15.21
C GLY A 37 5.71 15.00 -14.63
N LEU A 38 4.49 14.51 -14.75
CA LEU A 38 3.29 15.30 -14.41
C LEU A 38 2.27 14.56 -13.54
N ASN A 39 2.36 13.25 -13.40
CA ASN A 39 1.40 12.50 -12.62
C ASN A 39 1.83 12.45 -11.16
N GLU A 40 0.95 12.92 -10.28
CA GLU A 40 1.12 12.78 -8.84
C GLU A 40 0.25 11.64 -8.32
N GLN A 41 0.73 10.97 -7.28
CA GLN A 41 -0.04 10.06 -6.46
C GLN A 41 0.06 10.51 -5.01
N PHE A 42 -1.02 10.33 -4.27
CA PHE A 42 -1.05 10.73 -2.87
C PHE A 42 -1.42 9.53 -2.00
N HIS A 43 -0.64 9.30 -0.95
CA HIS A 43 -1.00 8.33 0.08
C HIS A 43 -1.35 9.10 1.36
N ARG A 44 -2.61 9.06 1.76
CA ARG A 44 -3.03 9.56 3.06
C ARG A 44 -2.91 8.42 4.06
N VAL A 45 -2.07 8.61 5.08
CA VAL A 45 -1.72 7.58 6.05
C VAL A 45 -2.05 8.06 7.46
N TYR A 46 -2.71 7.21 8.24
CA TYR A 46 -3.02 7.48 9.63
C TYR A 46 -3.21 6.20 10.44
N GLY A 47 -2.94 6.29 11.73
CA GLY A 47 -3.18 5.23 12.70
C GLY A 47 -4.60 5.29 13.26
N VAL A 48 -5.16 4.12 13.53
CA VAL A 48 -6.43 3.92 14.24
C VAL A 48 -6.18 2.89 15.32
N GLU A 49 -6.84 3.02 16.46
CA GLU A 49 -6.84 2.03 17.53
C GLU A 49 -8.27 1.69 17.89
N ASP A 50 -8.59 0.40 17.91
CA ASP A 50 -9.90 -0.14 18.26
C ASP A 50 -9.76 -1.42 19.11
N GLU A 51 -10.85 -2.14 19.32
CA GLU A 51 -10.84 -3.39 20.13
C GLU A 51 -9.95 -4.49 19.54
N ALA A 52 -9.70 -4.47 18.21
CA ALA A 52 -8.81 -5.42 17.54
C ALA A 52 -7.33 -5.03 17.63
N GLY A 53 -7.02 -3.79 18.09
CA GLY A 53 -5.69 -3.28 18.29
C GLY A 53 -5.34 -2.06 17.44
N LYS A 54 -4.04 -1.89 17.17
CA LYS A 54 -3.54 -0.78 16.37
C LYS A 54 -3.52 -1.13 14.88
N HIS A 55 -3.98 -0.19 14.07
CA HIS A 55 -4.04 -0.32 12.62
C HIS A 55 -3.42 0.88 11.93
N ILE A 56 -2.86 0.67 10.73
CA ILE A 56 -2.41 1.74 9.84
C ILE A 56 -3.28 1.71 8.60
N ILE A 57 -3.98 2.81 8.36
CA ILE A 57 -4.80 2.99 7.16
C ILE A 57 -3.97 3.73 6.11
N VAL A 58 -3.90 3.17 4.91
CA VAL A 58 -3.24 3.76 3.75
C VAL A 58 -4.28 3.95 2.65
N GLU A 59 -4.67 5.18 2.41
CA GLU A 59 -5.59 5.57 1.34
C GLU A 59 -4.77 6.09 0.15
N LEU A 60 -5.00 5.53 -1.02
CA LEU A 60 -4.34 5.90 -2.26
C LEU A 60 -5.25 6.79 -3.11
N TYR A 61 -4.72 7.94 -3.52
CA TYR A 61 -5.42 8.89 -4.35
C TYR A 61 -4.65 9.11 -5.65
N SER A 62 -5.41 9.21 -6.76
CA SER A 62 -4.89 9.60 -8.08
C SER A 62 -4.61 11.11 -8.16
N SER A 63 -4.00 11.54 -9.26
CA SER A 63 -3.66 12.96 -9.51
C SER A 63 -4.89 13.89 -9.54
N ASP A 64 -6.09 13.36 -9.81
CA ASP A 64 -7.37 14.07 -9.74
C ASP A 64 -8.03 13.97 -8.34
N PHE A 65 -7.25 13.65 -7.30
CA PHE A 65 -7.68 13.54 -5.89
C PHE A 65 -8.80 12.53 -5.63
N ARG A 66 -8.95 11.57 -6.51
CA ARG A 66 -9.93 10.51 -6.36
C ARG A 66 -9.32 9.35 -5.58
N LEU A 67 -10.03 8.91 -4.53
CA LEU A 67 -9.68 7.68 -3.82
C LEU A 67 -9.78 6.50 -4.78
N THR A 68 -8.69 5.77 -4.95
CA THR A 68 -8.61 4.57 -5.78
C THR A 68 -8.63 3.30 -4.94
N GLU A 69 -7.95 3.32 -3.81
CA GLU A 69 -7.74 2.15 -2.95
C GLU A 69 -7.58 2.60 -1.49
N ALA A 70 -8.06 1.81 -0.54
CA ALA A 70 -7.76 1.97 0.88
C ALA A 70 -7.42 0.61 1.49
N LEU A 71 -6.31 0.57 2.22
CA LEU A 71 -5.72 -0.62 2.80
C LEU A 71 -5.61 -0.44 4.31
N ASN A 72 -6.14 -1.40 5.07
CA ASN A 72 -6.04 -1.44 6.53
C ASN A 72 -5.03 -2.50 6.95
N TYR A 73 -3.91 -2.07 7.53
CA TYR A 73 -2.85 -2.96 8.01
C TYR A 73 -2.88 -3.07 9.53
N ASN A 74 -2.84 -4.29 10.04
CA ASN A 74 -2.60 -4.51 11.46
C ASN A 74 -1.19 -4.04 11.85
N HIS A 75 -1.05 -3.36 12.97
CA HIS A 75 0.24 -2.93 13.50
C HIS A 75 0.53 -3.70 14.80
N PRO A 76 1.67 -4.42 14.93
CA PRO A 76 2.90 -4.30 14.13
C PRO A 76 3.14 -5.44 13.13
N SER A 77 2.18 -6.33 12.86
CA SER A 77 2.39 -7.47 11.94
C SER A 77 2.44 -7.07 10.47
N LEU A 78 1.85 -5.93 10.10
CA LEU A 78 1.67 -5.45 8.73
C LEU A 78 0.83 -6.39 7.86
N GLU A 79 0.04 -7.24 8.50
CA GLU A 79 -0.95 -8.08 7.83
C GLU A 79 -2.16 -7.23 7.43
N LEU A 80 -2.67 -7.44 6.22
CA LEU A 80 -3.81 -6.69 5.74
C LEU A 80 -5.10 -7.23 6.37
N GLN A 81 -5.90 -6.35 6.96
CA GLN A 81 -7.19 -6.66 7.58
C GLN A 81 -8.35 -6.33 6.66
N ASP A 82 -8.20 -5.27 5.86
CA ASP A 82 -9.24 -4.78 4.97
C ASP A 82 -8.65 -4.17 3.70
N HIS A 83 -9.38 -4.34 2.60
CA HIS A 83 -9.07 -3.77 1.32
C HIS A 83 -10.33 -3.19 0.68
N MET A 84 -10.36 -1.87 0.49
CA MET A 84 -11.42 -1.18 -0.25
C MET A 84 -10.89 -0.68 -1.57
N VAL A 85 -11.68 -0.82 -2.63
CA VAL A 85 -11.35 -0.33 -3.97
C VAL A 85 -12.46 0.56 -4.50
N THR A 86 -12.09 1.50 -5.35
CA THR A 86 -13.03 2.33 -6.11
C THR A 86 -12.93 1.96 -7.58
N ASN A 87 -13.99 1.47 -8.16
CA ASN A 87 -14.01 1.07 -9.56
C ASN A 87 -14.10 2.27 -10.54
N GLY A 88 -14.02 2.00 -11.84
CA GLY A 88 -14.12 3.03 -12.88
C GLY A 88 -15.44 3.82 -12.88
N LYS A 89 -16.52 3.25 -12.33
CA LYS A 89 -17.83 3.93 -12.11
C LYS A 89 -17.87 4.75 -10.80
N LYS A 90 -16.74 4.94 -10.12
CA LYS A 90 -16.59 5.63 -8.82
C LYS A 90 -17.35 4.96 -7.65
N GLN A 91 -17.68 3.68 -7.79
CA GLN A 91 -18.33 2.92 -6.72
C GLN A 91 -17.25 2.31 -5.82
N LYS A 92 -17.43 2.48 -4.52
CA LYS A 92 -16.57 1.88 -3.50
C LYS A 92 -17.10 0.49 -3.19
N SER A 93 -16.20 -0.48 -3.12
CA SER A 93 -16.53 -1.85 -2.69
C SER A 93 -15.44 -2.41 -1.80
N LYS A 94 -15.85 -3.17 -0.81
CA LYS A 94 -14.93 -3.98 0.00
C LYS A 94 -14.53 -5.20 -0.83
N ALA A 95 -13.23 -5.46 -0.88
CA ALA A 95 -12.72 -6.64 -1.55
C ALA A 95 -12.75 -7.86 -0.61
N ASP A 96 -12.97 -9.03 -1.17
CA ASP A 96 -12.78 -10.29 -0.46
C ASP A 96 -11.28 -10.55 -0.35
N LEU A 97 -10.73 -10.56 0.86
CA LEU A 97 -9.35 -10.94 1.13
C LEU A 97 -9.23 -12.45 1.22
N ILE A 98 -8.54 -13.06 0.25
CA ILE A 98 -8.27 -14.49 0.20
C ILE A 98 -6.92 -14.80 0.86
N LYS A 99 -5.93 -13.93 0.67
CA LYS A 99 -4.64 -13.93 1.35
C LYS A 99 -4.31 -12.52 1.82
N SER A 100 -3.97 -12.38 3.09
CA SER A 100 -3.79 -11.09 3.77
C SER A 100 -2.34 -10.68 4.01
N LYS A 101 -1.38 -11.55 3.71
CA LYS A 101 0.04 -11.30 3.96
C LYS A 101 0.62 -10.32 2.94
N ALA A 102 0.39 -9.02 3.17
CA ALA A 102 0.82 -7.96 2.26
C ALA A 102 2.27 -7.50 2.49
N PHE A 103 2.88 -7.91 3.62
CA PHE A 103 4.28 -7.61 3.97
C PHE A 103 4.98 -8.86 4.51
N PRO A 104 6.27 -9.07 4.21
CA PRO A 104 7.03 -10.19 4.77
C PRO A 104 7.16 -10.05 6.29
N LEU A 105 7.21 -11.17 7.01
CA LEU A 105 7.52 -11.19 8.44
C LEU A 105 9.03 -11.14 8.69
N GLY A 106 9.83 -11.70 7.78
CA GLY A 106 11.29 -11.79 7.90
C GLY A 106 12.00 -11.83 6.55
N ASP A 107 13.32 -11.89 6.58
CA ASP A 107 14.21 -11.69 5.44
C ASP A 107 14.04 -12.71 4.30
N HIS A 108 13.74 -13.95 4.64
CA HIS A 108 13.58 -15.04 3.66
C HIS A 108 12.12 -15.35 3.34
N ASP A 109 11.23 -14.48 3.80
CA ASP A 109 9.82 -14.68 3.69
C ASP A 109 9.26 -14.03 2.42
N THR A 110 8.32 -14.71 1.78
CA THR A 110 7.54 -14.17 0.66
C THR A 110 6.17 -13.78 1.18
N SER A 111 5.75 -12.55 0.94
CA SER A 111 4.39 -12.17 1.22
C SER A 111 3.51 -12.35 0.00
N GLU A 112 2.29 -12.80 0.22
CA GLU A 112 1.25 -12.90 -0.80
C GLU A 112 -0.02 -12.21 -0.32
N PHE A 113 -0.46 -11.26 -1.10
CA PHE A 113 -1.73 -10.59 -0.97
C PHE A 113 -2.61 -10.99 -2.15
N LEU A 114 -3.77 -11.57 -1.87
CA LEU A 114 -4.75 -11.97 -2.87
C LEU A 114 -6.11 -11.41 -2.49
N SER A 115 -6.69 -10.59 -3.35
CA SER A 115 -8.02 -10.03 -3.17
C SER A 115 -8.88 -10.17 -4.42
N ARG A 116 -10.20 -10.15 -4.21
CA ARG A 116 -11.20 -10.23 -5.28
C ARG A 116 -12.25 -9.14 -5.06
N PHE A 117 -12.55 -8.38 -6.11
CA PHE A 117 -13.52 -7.29 -6.04
C PHE A 117 -14.26 -7.07 -7.36
N PRO A 118 -15.45 -6.43 -7.35
CA PRO A 118 -16.21 -6.15 -8.57
C PRO A 118 -15.44 -5.27 -9.55
N SER A 119 -15.48 -5.61 -10.82
CA SER A 119 -14.98 -4.75 -11.91
C SER A 119 -15.98 -3.64 -12.24
N HIS A 120 -15.58 -2.71 -13.11
CA HIS A 120 -16.49 -1.74 -13.73
C HIS A 120 -17.32 -2.35 -14.86
N ILE A 121 -16.98 -3.54 -15.33
CA ILE A 121 -17.73 -4.31 -16.33
C ILE A 121 -18.70 -5.19 -15.56
N ASP A 122 -19.99 -5.10 -15.91
CA ASP A 122 -21.04 -5.83 -15.24
C ASP A 122 -20.80 -7.34 -15.26
N SER A 123 -21.15 -8.01 -14.18
CA SER A 123 -20.96 -9.46 -13.99
C SER A 123 -19.52 -9.95 -14.05
N THR A 124 -18.53 -9.05 -13.92
CA THR A 124 -17.12 -9.42 -13.86
C THR A 124 -16.48 -9.01 -12.54
N LYS A 125 -15.40 -9.71 -12.19
CA LYS A 125 -14.59 -9.44 -11.00
C LYS A 125 -13.12 -9.26 -11.40
N ILE A 126 -12.40 -8.52 -10.59
CA ILE A 126 -10.95 -8.45 -10.65
C ILE A 126 -10.38 -9.32 -9.53
N ILE A 127 -9.44 -10.19 -9.89
CA ILE A 127 -8.61 -10.93 -8.95
C ILE A 127 -7.23 -10.28 -8.99
N GLN A 128 -6.81 -9.73 -7.86
CA GLN A 128 -5.50 -9.10 -7.70
C GLN A 128 -4.60 -9.98 -6.84
N LEU A 129 -3.54 -10.47 -7.43
CA LEU A 129 -2.46 -11.17 -6.71
C LEU A 129 -1.22 -10.27 -6.71
N LYS A 130 -0.70 -9.99 -5.53
CA LYS A 130 0.58 -9.33 -5.35
C LYS A 130 1.49 -10.19 -4.50
N LYS A 131 2.70 -10.44 -5.01
CA LYS A 131 3.77 -11.11 -4.26
C LYS A 131 4.89 -10.12 -4.02
N ARG A 132 5.45 -10.14 -2.82
CA ARG A 132 6.56 -9.29 -2.42
C ARG A 132 7.68 -10.13 -1.84
N VAL A 133 8.89 -9.92 -2.34
CA VAL A 133 10.11 -10.58 -1.89
C VAL A 133 11.15 -9.51 -1.54
N LEU A 134 11.85 -9.67 -0.44
CA LEU A 134 12.97 -8.80 -0.09
C LEU A 134 14.05 -8.92 -1.15
N LYS A 135 14.48 -7.78 -1.71
CA LYS A 135 15.58 -7.72 -2.68
C LYS A 135 16.90 -7.35 -2.00
N ASN A 136 16.87 -6.28 -1.20
CA ASN A 136 18.04 -5.83 -0.47
C ASN A 136 17.65 -5.22 0.88
N LYS A 137 18.42 -5.58 1.92
CA LYS A 137 18.18 -5.18 3.31
C LYS A 137 18.98 -3.94 3.73
N THR A 138 20.05 -3.63 3.02
CA THR A 138 21.01 -2.58 3.39
C THR A 138 21.22 -1.61 2.25
N GLU A 139 20.18 -0.83 1.96
CA GLU A 139 20.28 0.25 0.99
C GLU A 139 20.36 1.61 1.69
N THR A 140 20.87 2.59 0.97
CA THR A 140 20.84 3.99 1.40
C THR A 140 20.26 4.80 0.26
N ILE A 141 19.20 5.51 0.56
CA ILE A 141 18.57 6.42 -0.39
C ILE A 141 18.82 7.88 0.01
N LEU A 142 18.76 8.77 -0.95
CA LEU A 142 18.78 10.19 -0.69
C LEU A 142 17.35 10.73 -0.61
N TYR A 143 16.89 11.08 0.59
CA TYR A 143 15.59 11.69 0.83
C TYR A 143 15.78 13.05 1.48
N LEU A 144 15.23 14.12 0.86
CA LEU A 144 15.39 15.52 1.30
C LEU A 144 16.85 15.88 1.61
N ASN A 145 17.77 15.49 0.73
CA ASN A 145 19.23 15.70 0.86
C ASN A 145 19.88 14.98 2.05
N LYS A 146 19.19 14.02 2.68
CA LYS A 146 19.75 13.19 3.76
C LYS A 146 19.90 11.74 3.30
N LYS A 147 21.04 11.15 3.60
CA LYS A 147 21.23 9.71 3.44
C LYS A 147 20.40 8.98 4.49
N THR A 148 19.45 8.17 4.05
CA THR A 148 18.50 7.45 4.91
C THR A 148 18.61 5.96 4.67
N PRO A 149 18.71 5.13 5.74
CA PRO A 149 18.67 3.67 5.60
C PRO A 149 17.37 3.23 4.96
N ALA A 150 17.46 2.31 4.02
CA ALA A 150 16.32 1.80 3.27
C ALA A 150 16.43 0.30 3.04
N ILE A 151 15.29 -0.30 2.71
CA ILE A 151 15.17 -1.66 2.20
C ILE A 151 14.44 -1.63 0.87
N SER A 152 14.72 -2.59 0.01
CA SER A 152 13.99 -2.71 -1.26
C SER A 152 13.32 -4.07 -1.40
N PHE A 153 12.15 -4.06 -2.04
CA PHE A 153 11.38 -5.24 -2.36
C PHE A 153 11.13 -5.33 -3.86
N TYR A 154 11.12 -6.54 -4.35
CA TYR A 154 10.60 -6.86 -5.67
C TYR A 154 9.15 -7.30 -5.54
N ASP A 155 8.24 -6.55 -6.13
CA ASP A 155 6.81 -6.84 -6.17
C ASP A 155 6.44 -7.35 -7.56
N THR A 156 5.73 -8.48 -7.63
CA THR A 156 5.00 -8.89 -8.84
C THR A 156 3.50 -8.69 -8.62
N ILE A 157 2.82 -8.21 -9.65
CA ILE A 157 1.40 -7.90 -9.60
C ILE A 157 0.73 -8.62 -10.77
N ASN A 158 -0.29 -9.38 -10.48
CA ASN A 158 -1.16 -9.99 -11.48
C ASN A 158 -2.60 -9.49 -11.24
N LEU A 159 -3.23 -8.97 -12.28
CA LEU A 159 -4.62 -8.54 -12.28
C LEU A 159 -5.37 -9.35 -13.33
N ALA A 160 -6.22 -10.25 -12.91
CA ALA A 160 -7.06 -11.05 -13.81
C ALA A 160 -8.50 -10.54 -13.76
N VAL A 161 -9.12 -10.33 -14.92
CA VAL A 161 -10.56 -10.08 -15.03
C VAL A 161 -11.25 -11.41 -15.33
N VAL A 162 -12.21 -11.78 -14.48
CA VAL A 162 -12.95 -13.03 -14.61
C VAL A 162 -14.45 -12.76 -14.74
N ASN A 163 -15.17 -13.62 -15.46
CA ASN A 163 -16.62 -13.58 -15.55
C ASN A 163 -17.29 -14.29 -14.35
N SER A 164 -18.61 -14.41 -14.37
CA SER A 164 -19.40 -15.08 -13.34
C SER A 164 -19.11 -16.59 -13.21
N LYS A 165 -18.53 -17.21 -14.23
CA LYS A 165 -18.12 -18.63 -14.24
C LYS A 165 -16.64 -18.80 -13.85
N GLU A 166 -15.98 -17.70 -13.42
CA GLU A 166 -14.56 -17.64 -13.09
C GLU A 166 -13.60 -17.91 -14.30
N GLU A 167 -14.13 -17.82 -15.52
CA GLU A 167 -13.31 -17.89 -16.72
C GLU A 167 -12.54 -16.57 -16.89
N GLN A 168 -11.24 -16.66 -17.10
CA GLN A 168 -10.38 -15.50 -17.29
C GLN A 168 -10.63 -14.85 -18.65
N LEU A 169 -11.04 -13.57 -18.63
CA LEU A 169 -11.28 -12.77 -19.81
C LEU A 169 -10.06 -11.95 -20.23
N ASN A 170 -9.30 -11.47 -19.23
CA ASN A 170 -8.11 -10.66 -19.45
C ASN A 170 -7.13 -10.85 -18.30
N ASN A 171 -5.83 -10.57 -18.55
CA ASN A 171 -4.78 -10.63 -17.56
C ASN A 171 -3.75 -9.54 -17.82
N LEU A 172 -3.41 -8.80 -16.77
CA LEU A 172 -2.35 -7.80 -16.76
C LEU A 172 -1.31 -8.21 -15.72
N ASN A 173 -0.08 -8.40 -16.18
CA ASN A 173 1.06 -8.68 -15.32
C ASN A 173 1.98 -7.47 -15.24
N GLY A 174 2.43 -7.16 -14.05
CA GLY A 174 3.40 -6.12 -13.78
C GLY A 174 4.43 -6.56 -12.75
N ALA A 175 5.55 -5.89 -12.75
CA ALA A 175 6.56 -6.02 -11.71
C ALA A 175 7.15 -4.65 -11.40
N GLN A 176 7.50 -4.43 -10.15
CA GLN A 176 8.08 -3.17 -9.69
C GLN A 176 9.12 -3.40 -8.60
N LEU A 177 10.06 -2.49 -8.52
CA LEU A 177 10.98 -2.38 -7.40
C LEU A 177 10.49 -1.26 -6.48
N VAL A 178 10.38 -1.55 -5.19
CA VAL A 178 9.80 -0.64 -4.19
C VAL A 178 10.78 -0.43 -3.06
N TYR A 179 10.99 0.82 -2.67
CA TYR A 179 11.90 1.22 -1.60
C TYR A 179 11.12 1.78 -0.42
N PHE A 180 11.49 1.30 0.76
CA PHE A 180 10.98 1.80 2.03
C PHE A 180 12.15 2.33 2.87
N ALA A 181 12.04 3.56 3.34
CA ALA A 181 13.02 4.18 4.21
C ALA A 181 12.60 4.07 5.68
N LYS A 182 13.59 3.86 6.54
CA LYS A 182 13.37 3.74 7.98
C LYS A 182 12.70 5.00 8.52
N ASP A 183 11.66 4.81 9.37
CA ASP A 183 10.86 5.85 10.02
C ASP A 183 10.10 6.80 9.06
N ILE A 184 10.04 6.46 7.77
CA ILE A 184 9.35 7.27 6.75
C ILE A 184 8.24 6.45 6.08
N GLY A 185 8.55 5.22 5.66
CA GLY A 185 7.68 4.38 4.87
C GLY A 185 8.12 4.29 3.41
N LYS A 186 7.17 4.06 2.50
CA LYS A 186 7.44 3.97 1.06
C LYS A 186 7.97 5.31 0.53
N VAL A 187 9.10 5.28 -0.16
CA VAL A 187 9.76 6.50 -0.66
C VAL A 187 9.95 6.52 -2.16
N GLU A 188 10.01 5.35 -2.78
CA GLU A 188 10.25 5.25 -4.22
C GLU A 188 9.70 3.92 -4.75
N TRP A 189 9.22 3.92 -5.97
CA TRP A 189 8.99 2.70 -6.74
C TRP A 189 9.11 2.96 -8.22
N HIS A 190 9.57 1.97 -8.96
CA HIS A 190 9.58 2.02 -10.41
C HIS A 190 9.14 0.69 -11.02
N SER A 191 8.41 0.77 -12.12
CA SER A 191 8.04 -0.41 -12.90
C SER A 191 9.26 -0.99 -13.61
N MET A 192 9.30 -2.32 -13.74
CA MET A 192 10.43 -2.99 -14.41
C MET A 192 10.48 -2.72 -15.90
N ASP A 193 9.34 -2.35 -16.53
CA ASP A 193 9.26 -1.90 -17.93
C ASP A 193 9.67 -0.42 -18.10
N LYS A 194 10.09 0.25 -17.04
CA LYS A 194 10.56 1.65 -16.99
C LYS A 194 9.54 2.70 -17.42
N LYS A 195 8.24 2.37 -17.48
CA LYS A 195 7.18 3.32 -17.86
C LYS A 195 6.71 4.21 -16.72
N ALA A 196 6.96 3.82 -15.48
CA ALA A 196 6.59 4.57 -14.30
C ALA A 196 7.71 4.57 -13.27
N HIS A 197 8.03 5.73 -12.72
CA HIS A 197 9.03 5.89 -11.66
C HIS A 197 8.59 7.00 -10.72
N TYR A 198 8.08 6.63 -9.57
CA TYR A 198 7.58 7.57 -8.58
C TYR A 198 8.55 7.74 -7.41
N LYS A 199 8.76 8.99 -7.01
CA LYS A 199 9.56 9.35 -5.83
C LYS A 199 8.74 10.17 -4.86
N LEU A 200 8.93 9.94 -3.56
CA LEU A 200 8.38 10.77 -2.51
C LEU A 200 9.01 12.17 -2.59
N GLU A 201 8.20 13.17 -2.90
CA GLU A 201 8.61 14.56 -3.00
C GLU A 201 8.51 15.27 -1.66
N LYS A 202 7.39 15.09 -0.97
CA LYS A 202 7.12 15.71 0.33
C LYS A 202 6.08 14.95 1.13
N VAL A 203 6.06 15.22 2.44
CA VAL A 203 4.98 14.82 3.34
C VAL A 203 4.29 16.09 3.83
N MET A 204 2.98 16.21 3.65
CA MET A 204 2.18 17.34 4.09
C MET A 204 1.18 16.93 5.17
N ASN A 205 0.67 17.91 5.89
CA ASN A 205 -0.37 17.72 6.89
C ASN A 205 -1.78 17.71 6.26
N GLN A 206 -2.76 17.26 7.02
CA GLN A 206 -4.16 17.19 6.60
C GLN A 206 -4.78 18.54 6.23
N LYS A 207 -4.36 19.64 6.88
CA LYS A 207 -4.90 20.99 6.62
C LYS A 207 -4.50 21.47 5.23
N ASP A 208 -3.23 21.31 4.87
CA ASP A 208 -2.71 21.70 3.56
C ASP A 208 -3.38 20.88 2.44
N TRP A 209 -3.56 19.56 2.68
CA TRP A 209 -4.30 18.68 1.78
C TRP A 209 -5.73 19.16 1.51
N ILE A 210 -6.48 19.48 2.56
CA ILE A 210 -7.85 19.99 2.43
C ILE A 210 -7.89 21.31 1.66
N ASN A 211 -6.91 22.20 1.89
CA ASN A 211 -6.82 23.46 1.18
C ASN A 211 -6.60 23.26 -0.32
N ILE A 212 -5.72 22.34 -0.72
CA ILE A 212 -5.53 22.00 -2.14
C ILE A 212 -6.83 21.51 -2.78
N ILE A 213 -7.52 20.56 -2.14
CA ILE A 213 -8.78 20.01 -2.68
C ILE A 213 -9.86 21.10 -2.82
N LYS A 214 -9.93 22.04 -1.89
CA LYS A 214 -10.89 23.15 -1.95
C LYS A 214 -10.63 24.14 -3.08
N GLN A 215 -9.37 24.32 -3.48
CA GLN A 215 -8.99 25.22 -4.58
C GLN A 215 -9.30 24.64 -5.97
N LEU A 216 -9.55 23.33 -6.05
CA LEU A 216 -9.85 22.63 -7.29
C LEU A 216 -11.35 22.42 -7.56
N LYS A 217 -12.18 22.82 -6.62
CA LYS A 217 -13.66 22.82 -6.75
C LYS A 217 -14.18 24.20 -7.11
#